data_fab155d933b5072863af729a409b1455
#
_entry.id   fab155d933b5072863af729a409b1455
#
_cell.length_a   1.000
_cell.length_b   1.000
_cell.length_c   1.000
_cell.angle_alpha   90.00
_cell.angle_beta   90.00
_cell.angle_gamma   90.00
#
_symmetry.space_group_name_H-M   'P 1'
#
loop_
_entity.id
_entity.type
_entity.pdbx_description
1 polymer ?
#
loop_
_entity_poly.entity_id
_entity_poly.type
_entity_poly.pdbx_seq_one_letter_code
_entity_poly.pdbx_strand_id
1 'polypeptide(L)'
;MKKAIFFILLFAAAANLSAQTFTEWHDAAVNEINRQQMHATFFAYESADAARRGDPYASERFLDLDGTWKFSWVRNAEERPTDFFRPGFNDGAWGEMPVPGLWELNGYGDPQYLNIGYARRE
;
A
#
# COMPACT_ATOMS: atom_id res chain seq x y z
N MET A 1 30.78 -27.46 19.29
CA MET A 1 29.47 -27.99 18.87
C MET A 1 28.29 -27.06 19.20
N LYS A 2 28.11 -26.55 20.42
CA LYS A 2 26.98 -25.68 20.80
C LYS A 2 26.87 -24.36 19.97
N LYS A 3 28.00 -23.74 19.60
CA LYS A 3 28.02 -22.52 18.78
C LYS A 3 27.59 -22.75 17.32
N ALA A 4 27.94 -23.91 16.75
CA ALA A 4 27.56 -24.28 15.39
C ALA A 4 26.06 -24.57 15.29
N ILE A 5 25.45 -25.20 16.29
CA ILE A 5 24.02 -25.46 16.37
C ILE A 5 23.21 -24.15 16.46
N PHE A 6 23.72 -23.17 17.21
CA PHE A 6 23.09 -21.86 17.34
C PHE A 6 23.06 -21.09 16.00
N PHE A 7 24.16 -21.17 15.23
CA PHE A 7 24.20 -20.54 13.88
C PHE A 7 23.26 -21.24 12.87
N ILE A 8 23.12 -22.57 12.94
CA ILE A 8 22.21 -23.32 12.08
C ILE A 8 20.76 -22.99 12.41
N LEU A 9 20.40 -22.83 13.69
CA LEU A 9 19.07 -22.42 14.11
C LEU A 9 18.74 -20.97 13.70
N LEU A 10 19.72 -20.07 13.75
CA LEU A 10 19.54 -18.68 13.30
C LEU A 10 19.35 -18.60 11.79
N PHE A 11 20.05 -19.44 11.02
CA PHE A 11 19.92 -19.50 9.57
C PHE A 11 18.58 -20.14 9.13
N ALA A 12 18.10 -21.15 9.87
CA ALA A 12 16.80 -21.76 9.63
C ALA A 12 15.63 -20.82 9.96
N ALA A 13 15.77 -19.93 10.94
CA ALA A 13 14.77 -18.90 11.25
C ALA A 13 14.70 -17.79 10.17
N ALA A 14 15.81 -17.51 9.49
CA ALA A 14 15.85 -16.55 8.39
C ALA A 14 15.22 -17.08 7.07
N ALA A 15 15.11 -18.40 6.92
CA ALA A 15 14.58 -19.02 5.71
C ALA A 15 13.03 -18.98 5.60
N ASN A 16 12.32 -18.53 6.64
CA ASN A 16 10.86 -18.41 6.64
C ASN A 16 10.34 -16.98 6.37
N LEU A 17 11.19 -16.08 5.91
CA LEU A 17 10.73 -14.82 5.30
C LEU A 17 10.22 -15.17 3.91
N SER A 18 8.98 -15.64 3.83
CA SER A 18 8.26 -15.74 2.56
C SER A 18 8.22 -14.34 1.97
N ALA A 19 9.07 -14.10 0.99
CA ALA A 19 8.96 -12.88 0.20
C ALA A 19 7.58 -12.88 -0.44
N GLN A 20 6.85 -11.81 -0.28
CA GLN A 20 5.58 -11.59 -0.95
C GLN A 20 5.78 -11.83 -2.46
N THR A 21 4.97 -12.70 -3.06
CA THR A 21 5.17 -13.12 -4.45
C THR A 21 4.63 -12.10 -5.45
N PHE A 22 3.87 -11.10 -5.00
CA PHE A 22 3.16 -10.10 -5.80
C PHE A 22 2.15 -10.69 -6.82
N THR A 23 1.72 -11.92 -6.57
CA THR A 23 0.70 -12.62 -7.40
C THR A 23 -0.60 -12.85 -6.64
N GLU A 24 -0.68 -12.42 -5.39
CA GLU A 24 -1.81 -12.63 -4.49
C GLU A 24 -3.11 -12.02 -5.02
N TRP A 25 -3.01 -10.95 -5.80
CA TRP A 25 -4.15 -10.28 -6.43
C TRP A 25 -4.81 -11.11 -7.56
N HIS A 26 -4.19 -12.20 -8.01
CA HIS A 26 -4.78 -13.20 -8.90
C HIS A 26 -5.54 -14.30 -8.16
N ASP A 27 -5.39 -14.41 -6.85
CA ASP A 27 -6.03 -15.45 -6.04
C ASP A 27 -7.20 -14.87 -5.25
N ALA A 28 -8.41 -15.22 -5.65
CA ALA A 28 -9.63 -14.75 -4.99
C ALA A 28 -9.79 -15.26 -3.54
N ALA A 29 -9.01 -16.26 -3.12
CA ALA A 29 -9.00 -16.74 -1.73
C ALA A 29 -8.14 -15.86 -0.82
N VAL A 30 -7.24 -15.04 -1.37
CA VAL A 30 -6.40 -14.13 -0.60
C VAL A 30 -7.14 -12.82 -0.39
N ASN A 31 -7.74 -12.65 0.79
CA ASN A 31 -8.46 -11.44 1.14
C ASN A 31 -7.57 -10.40 1.84
N GLU A 32 -6.53 -10.86 2.53
CA GLU A 32 -5.71 -9.99 3.37
C GLU A 32 -4.31 -10.58 3.57
N ILE A 33 -3.31 -9.70 3.52
CA ILE A 33 -1.92 -9.99 3.89
C ILE A 33 -1.43 -8.83 4.75
N ASN A 34 -0.85 -9.12 5.91
CA ASN A 34 -0.34 -8.12 6.85
C ASN A 34 -1.40 -7.09 7.29
N ARG A 35 -2.65 -7.49 7.33
CA ARG A 35 -3.78 -6.64 7.71
C ARG A 35 -4.22 -6.95 9.13
N GLN A 36 -4.54 -5.93 9.89
CA GLN A 36 -5.15 -6.10 11.20
C GLN A 36 -6.59 -6.61 11.08
N GLN A 37 -7.04 -7.34 12.12
CA GLN A 37 -8.44 -7.70 12.26
C GLN A 37 -9.33 -6.46 12.18
N MET A 38 -10.50 -6.61 11.56
CA MET A 38 -11.48 -5.54 11.48
C MET A 38 -11.89 -5.05 12.87
N HIS A 39 -11.90 -3.75 13.06
CA HIS A 39 -12.31 -3.09 14.30
C HIS A 39 -13.07 -1.79 13.96
N ALA A 40 -13.75 -1.23 14.97
CA ALA A 40 -14.39 0.06 14.81
C ALA A 40 -13.38 1.15 14.50
N THR A 41 -13.79 2.14 13.68
CA THR A 41 -12.97 3.31 13.39
C THR A 41 -12.72 4.11 14.66
N PHE A 42 -11.47 4.48 14.90
CA PHE A 42 -11.07 5.35 16.01
C PHE A 42 -9.89 6.21 15.60
N PHE A 43 -9.67 7.28 16.34
CA PHE A 43 -8.46 8.10 16.22
C PHE A 43 -7.69 8.06 17.55
N ALA A 44 -6.39 7.78 17.48
CA ALA A 44 -5.53 7.71 18.64
C ALA A 44 -4.87 9.08 18.88
N TYR A 45 -5.28 9.76 19.95
CA TYR A 45 -4.68 11.02 20.35
C TYR A 45 -3.45 10.83 21.23
N GLU A 46 -2.58 11.84 21.29
CA GLU A 46 -1.36 11.88 22.10
C GLU A 46 -1.64 11.97 23.61
N SER A 47 -2.82 12.47 24.01
CA SER A 47 -3.21 12.64 25.39
C SER A 47 -4.72 12.53 25.59
N ALA A 48 -5.14 12.26 26.84
CA ALA A 48 -6.55 12.24 27.20
C ALA A 48 -7.23 13.62 27.00
N ASP A 49 -6.51 14.71 27.18
CA ASP A 49 -7.05 16.05 26.99
C ASP A 49 -7.24 16.37 25.51
N ALA A 50 -6.31 15.95 24.64
CA ALA A 50 -6.48 16.03 23.21
C ALA A 50 -7.70 15.21 22.74
N ALA A 51 -7.86 14.01 23.26
CA ALA A 51 -9.01 13.14 22.95
C ALA A 51 -10.35 13.77 23.38
N ARG A 52 -10.39 14.45 24.54
CA ARG A 52 -11.61 15.14 24.99
C ARG A 52 -11.98 16.34 24.11
N ARG A 53 -11.02 17.01 23.50
CA ARG A 53 -11.28 18.08 22.53
C ARG A 53 -11.90 17.55 21.25
N GLY A 54 -11.56 16.31 20.88
CA GLY A 54 -12.17 15.62 19.74
C GLY A 54 -11.83 16.17 18.36
N ASP A 55 -10.74 16.96 18.25
CA ASP A 55 -10.25 17.52 17.00
C ASP A 55 -9.05 16.74 16.49
N PRO A 56 -9.22 15.85 15.49
CA PRO A 56 -8.11 15.07 14.93
C PRO A 56 -7.08 15.94 14.23
N TYR A 57 -7.48 17.05 13.60
CA TYR A 57 -6.60 17.92 12.83
C TYR A 57 -5.61 18.70 13.70
N ALA A 58 -5.95 18.88 14.98
CA ALA A 58 -5.07 19.50 15.96
C ALA A 58 -4.12 18.51 16.65
N SER A 59 -4.17 17.22 16.30
CA SER A 59 -3.34 16.19 16.89
C SER A 59 -1.99 16.09 16.16
N GLU A 60 -0.90 15.90 16.91
CA GLU A 60 0.43 15.60 16.37
C GLU A 60 0.48 14.25 15.63
N ARG A 61 -0.54 13.41 15.81
CA ARG A 61 -0.66 12.10 15.12
C ARG A 61 -1.45 12.17 13.82
N PHE A 62 -1.97 13.35 13.48
CA PHE A 62 -2.62 13.56 12.19
C PHE A 62 -1.56 13.93 11.15
N LEU A 63 -1.58 13.23 10.04
CA LEU A 63 -0.77 13.54 8.87
C LEU A 63 -1.69 13.71 7.67
N ASP A 64 -1.73 14.92 7.13
CA ASP A 64 -2.41 15.20 5.87
C ASP A 64 -1.58 14.62 4.71
N LEU A 65 -2.22 13.78 3.92
CA LEU A 65 -1.61 13.16 2.73
C LEU A 65 -2.11 13.79 1.42
N ASP A 66 -2.94 14.82 1.51
CA ASP A 66 -3.37 15.57 0.32
C ASP A 66 -2.19 16.31 -0.30
N GLY A 67 -2.22 16.44 -1.61
CA GLY A 67 -1.18 17.16 -2.32
C GLY A 67 -0.77 16.53 -3.65
N THR A 68 0.40 16.86 -4.14
CA THR A 68 0.95 16.32 -5.39
C THR A 68 1.87 15.14 -5.08
N TRP A 69 1.53 13.99 -5.63
CA TRP A 69 2.28 12.75 -5.43
C TRP A 69 2.97 12.29 -6.70
N LYS A 70 4.11 11.64 -6.55
CA LYS A 70 4.73 10.88 -7.64
C LYS A 70 3.80 9.76 -8.08
N PHE A 71 3.61 9.64 -9.40
CA PHE A 71 2.68 8.69 -9.97
C PHE A 71 3.29 7.95 -11.17
N SER A 72 3.23 6.63 -11.13
CA SER A 72 3.62 5.76 -12.25
C SER A 72 2.43 4.95 -12.69
N TRP A 73 1.92 5.24 -13.89
CA TRP A 73 0.83 4.48 -14.49
C TRP A 73 1.38 3.44 -15.45
N VAL A 74 0.81 2.25 -15.40
CA VAL A 74 1.10 1.16 -16.32
C VAL A 74 -0.19 0.60 -16.89
N ARG A 75 -0.16 0.12 -18.12
CA ARG A 75 -1.35 -0.39 -18.78
C ARG A 75 -1.81 -1.72 -18.17
N ASN A 76 -0.85 -2.56 -17.83
CA ASN A 76 -1.09 -3.87 -17.22
C ASN A 76 -0.38 -3.95 -15.88
N ALA A 77 -1.01 -4.56 -14.91
CA ALA A 77 -0.43 -4.72 -13.58
C ALA A 77 0.91 -5.46 -13.57
N GLU A 78 1.16 -6.32 -14.56
CA GLU A 78 2.42 -7.05 -14.72
C GLU A 78 3.61 -6.12 -15.06
N GLU A 79 3.35 -4.96 -15.64
CA GLU A 79 4.37 -3.98 -16.03
C GLU A 79 4.80 -3.07 -14.88
N ARG A 80 4.15 -3.19 -13.73
CA ARG A 80 4.46 -2.33 -12.57
C ARG A 80 5.87 -2.56 -12.06
N PRO A 81 6.57 -1.53 -11.58
CA PRO A 81 7.81 -1.72 -10.85
C PRO A 81 7.55 -2.56 -9.58
N THR A 82 8.29 -3.63 -9.37
CA THR A 82 8.12 -4.52 -8.22
C THR A 82 9.07 -4.22 -7.07
N ASP A 83 9.96 -3.26 -7.24
CA ASP A 83 11.00 -2.87 -6.30
C ASP A 83 10.92 -1.41 -5.85
N PHE A 84 9.82 -0.71 -6.19
CA PHE A 84 9.61 0.72 -5.89
C PHE A 84 9.70 1.04 -4.38
N PHE A 85 9.44 0.07 -3.52
CA PHE A 85 9.50 0.22 -2.07
C PHE A 85 10.93 0.21 -1.49
N ARG A 86 11.94 -0.08 -2.31
CA ARG A 86 13.33 -0.17 -1.84
C ARG A 86 13.92 1.21 -1.60
N PRO A 87 14.67 1.39 -0.50
CA PRO A 87 15.44 2.61 -0.31
C PRO A 87 16.37 2.86 -1.50
N GLY A 88 16.36 4.09 -2.04
CA GLY A 88 17.16 4.46 -3.20
C GLY A 88 16.57 4.08 -4.55
N PHE A 89 15.32 3.59 -4.61
CA PHE A 89 14.61 3.45 -5.89
C PHE A 89 14.54 4.80 -6.60
N ASN A 90 14.86 4.81 -7.91
CA ASN A 90 14.82 6.04 -8.70
C ASN A 90 13.43 6.23 -9.31
N ASP A 91 12.65 7.12 -8.75
CA ASP A 91 11.33 7.56 -9.22
C ASP A 91 11.39 8.84 -10.07
N GLY A 92 12.57 9.27 -10.46
CA GLY A 92 12.77 10.53 -11.18
C GLY A 92 12.04 10.63 -12.54
N ALA A 93 11.72 9.49 -13.15
CA ALA A 93 10.95 9.41 -14.39
C ALA A 93 9.42 9.33 -14.18
N TRP A 94 8.96 9.25 -12.94
CA TRP A 94 7.53 9.19 -12.65
C TRP A 94 6.87 10.55 -12.87
N GLY A 95 5.59 10.50 -13.29
CA GLY A 95 4.76 11.70 -13.35
C GLY A 95 4.31 12.17 -11.98
N GLU A 96 3.43 13.16 -11.99
CA GLU A 96 2.81 13.71 -10.79
C GLU A 96 1.29 13.66 -10.94
N MET A 97 0.59 13.47 -9.83
CA MET A 97 -0.86 13.45 -9.77
C MET A 97 -1.36 14.12 -8.49
N PRO A 98 -2.43 14.93 -8.56
CA PRO A 98 -3.05 15.47 -7.36
C PRO A 98 -3.75 14.35 -6.56
N VAL A 99 -3.65 14.40 -5.25
CA VAL A 99 -4.30 13.50 -4.29
C VAL A 99 -5.08 14.36 -3.29
N PRO A 100 -6.38 14.10 -3.07
CA PRO A 100 -7.20 13.11 -3.74
C PRO A 100 -7.46 13.42 -5.22
N GLY A 101 -7.55 12.38 -6.04
CA GLY A 101 -7.81 12.52 -7.48
C GLY A 101 -8.12 11.20 -8.16
N LEU A 102 -8.74 11.30 -9.33
CA LEU A 102 -8.99 10.15 -10.19
C LEU A 102 -7.97 10.20 -11.33
N TRP A 103 -7.26 9.12 -11.55
CA TRP A 103 -6.21 9.08 -12.57
C TRP A 103 -6.77 9.24 -13.99
N GLU A 104 -8.00 8.77 -14.25
CA GLU A 104 -8.65 8.92 -15.56
C GLU A 104 -8.90 10.39 -15.89
N LEU A 105 -9.24 11.22 -14.89
CA LEU A 105 -9.43 12.66 -15.07
C LEU A 105 -8.10 13.40 -15.25
N ASN A 106 -6.98 12.75 -14.90
CA ASN A 106 -5.64 13.29 -15.08
C ASN A 106 -4.93 12.71 -16.32
N GLY A 107 -5.69 12.07 -17.22
CA GLY A 107 -5.17 11.60 -18.52
C GLY A 107 -4.56 10.21 -18.52
N TYR A 108 -4.78 9.43 -17.47
CA TYR A 108 -4.27 8.06 -17.35
C TYR A 108 -5.40 7.04 -17.49
N GLY A 109 -5.31 6.17 -18.50
CA GLY A 109 -6.33 5.18 -18.78
C GLY A 109 -7.61 5.78 -19.39
N ASP A 110 -8.64 4.95 -19.46
CA ASP A 110 -9.97 5.33 -19.98
C ASP A 110 -11.00 5.30 -18.85
N PRO A 111 -11.85 6.32 -18.71
CA PRO A 111 -12.98 6.27 -17.78
C PRO A 111 -13.91 5.12 -18.12
N GLN A 112 -14.16 4.22 -17.16
CA GLN A 112 -15.07 3.11 -17.35
C GLN A 112 -16.30 3.30 -16.47
N TYR A 113 -17.44 3.46 -17.12
CA TYR A 113 -18.73 3.49 -16.44
C TYR A 113 -19.52 2.20 -16.72
N LEU A 114 -19.70 1.39 -15.67
CA LEU A 114 -20.28 0.05 -15.78
C LEU A 114 -21.66 -0.02 -15.10
N ASN A 115 -22.65 0.69 -15.61
CA ASN A 115 -24.00 0.54 -15.10
C ASN A 115 -24.92 -0.34 -15.99
N ILE A 116 -24.44 -0.78 -17.14
CA ILE A 116 -25.20 -1.60 -18.11
C ILE A 116 -24.34 -2.76 -18.57
N GLY A 117 -24.45 -3.90 -17.87
CA GLY A 117 -23.72 -5.12 -18.22
C GLY A 117 -22.22 -5.05 -17.97
N TYR A 118 -21.56 -6.19 -18.07
CA TYR A 118 -20.12 -6.26 -17.97
C TYR A 118 -19.49 -5.93 -19.32
N ALA A 119 -18.87 -4.78 -19.44
CA ALA A 119 -17.99 -4.51 -20.59
C ALA A 119 -16.68 -5.25 -20.39
N ARG A 120 -16.59 -6.47 -20.90
CA ARG A 120 -15.28 -7.10 -21.15
C ARG A 120 -14.76 -6.53 -22.46
N ARG A 121 -13.68 -5.78 -22.41
CA ARG A 121 -12.81 -5.59 -23.58
C ARG A 121 -11.78 -6.73 -23.54
N GLU A 122 -11.81 -7.57 -24.55
CA GLU A 122 -10.76 -8.53 -24.83
C GLU A 122 -9.50 -7.78 -25.31
#